data_673fc26a03f2554c1f09651f8104cf62
#
_entry.id   673fc26a03f2554c1f09651f8104cf62
#
_cell.length_a   1.000
_cell.length_b   1.000
_cell.length_c   1.000
_cell.angle_alpha   90.00
_cell.angle_beta   90.00
_cell.angle_gamma   90.00
#
_symmetry.space_group_name_H-M   'P 1'
#
loop_
_entity.id
_entity.type
_entity.pdbx_description
1 polymer ?
#
loop_
_entity_poly.entity_id
_entity_poly.type
_entity_poly.pdbx_seq_one_letter_code
_entity_poly.pdbx_strand_id
1 'polypeptide(L)'
;MPVHDFILTLACPDRTGIVYNVSGLLLKHQGNIIDAQQFGDAETRQFFLRVHFTLPNQLGIEQVKTDFLILAPQFHMNWRIHDAQKLSLIHI
;
A
#
# COMPACT_ATOMS: atom_id res chain seq x y z
N MET A 1 18.27 14.24 1.47
CA MET A 1 16.89 14.70 1.29
C MET A 1 15.96 13.86 2.13
N PRO A 2 15.04 14.47 2.85
CA PRO A 2 14.09 13.68 3.62
C PRO A 2 13.15 12.93 2.69
N VAL A 3 12.88 11.70 3.05
CA VAL A 3 11.85 10.91 2.37
C VAL A 3 10.59 10.94 3.21
N HIS A 4 9.48 10.62 2.60
CA HIS A 4 8.19 10.60 3.27
C HIS A 4 7.72 9.15 3.39
N ASP A 5 7.35 8.78 4.60
CA ASP A 5 6.94 7.42 4.94
C ASP A 5 5.43 7.29 4.88
N PHE A 6 4.97 6.22 4.29
CA PHE A 6 3.55 5.93 4.19
C PHE A 6 3.28 4.48 4.52
N ILE A 7 2.08 4.21 4.97
CA ILE A 7 1.64 2.85 5.23
C ILE A 7 0.39 2.59 4.40
N LEU A 8 0.49 1.60 3.53
CA LEU A 8 -0.63 1.09 2.76
C LEU A 8 -1.20 -0.12 3.50
N THR A 9 -2.51 -0.14 3.68
CA THR A 9 -3.21 -1.35 4.10
C THR A 9 -4.27 -1.66 3.08
N LEU A 10 -4.43 -2.94 2.77
CA LEU A 10 -5.48 -3.35 1.87
C LEU A 10 -6.02 -4.73 2.26
N ALA A 11 -7.25 -4.95 1.90
CA ALA A 11 -7.91 -6.24 2.01
C ALA A 11 -8.65 -6.50 0.71
N CYS A 12 -8.58 -7.73 0.22
CA CYS A 12 -9.27 -8.09 -1.01
C CYS A 12 -9.41 -9.60 -1.06
N PRO A 13 -10.28 -10.11 -1.95
CA PRO A 13 -10.32 -11.54 -2.19
C PRO A 13 -8.95 -12.03 -2.66
N ASP A 14 -8.53 -13.19 -2.16
CA ASP A 14 -7.24 -13.75 -2.50
C ASP A 14 -7.20 -14.16 -3.96
N ARG A 15 -6.18 -13.69 -4.68
CA ARG A 15 -5.98 -14.09 -6.07
C ARG A 15 -4.54 -13.79 -6.47
N THR A 16 -4.15 -14.41 -7.57
CA THR A 16 -2.80 -14.27 -8.10
C THR A 16 -2.51 -12.83 -8.54
N GLY A 17 -1.30 -12.40 -8.25
CA GLY A 17 -0.80 -11.14 -8.80
C GLY A 17 -0.99 -9.91 -7.93
N ILE A 18 -1.60 -10.05 -6.74
CA ILE A 18 -1.85 -8.90 -5.86
C ILE A 18 -0.56 -8.20 -5.48
N VAL A 19 0.38 -8.94 -4.91
CA VAL A 19 1.65 -8.36 -4.44
C VAL A 19 2.45 -7.81 -5.61
N TYR A 20 2.45 -8.52 -6.73
CA TYR A 20 3.16 -8.07 -7.92
C TYR A 20 2.64 -6.72 -8.40
N ASN A 21 1.32 -6.58 -8.51
CA ASN A 21 0.72 -5.35 -9.00
C ASN A 21 0.92 -4.19 -8.04
N VAL A 22 0.79 -4.44 -6.74
CA VAL A 22 1.01 -3.41 -5.74
C VAL A 22 2.47 -2.95 -5.73
N SER A 23 3.40 -3.91 -5.73
CA SER A 23 4.82 -3.59 -5.74
C SER A 23 5.22 -2.84 -7.01
N GLY A 24 4.70 -3.27 -8.15
CA GLY A 24 4.98 -2.60 -9.41
C GLY A 24 4.46 -1.18 -9.44
N LEU A 25 3.27 -0.95 -8.88
CA LEU A 25 2.71 0.39 -8.80
C LEU A 25 3.58 1.31 -7.95
N LEU A 26 4.02 0.83 -6.79
CA LEU A 26 4.86 1.63 -5.91
C LEU A 26 6.21 1.91 -6.56
N LEU A 27 6.80 0.91 -7.22
CA LEU A 27 8.08 1.08 -7.89
C LEU A 27 7.98 2.09 -9.03
N LYS A 28 6.87 2.09 -9.75
CA LYS A 28 6.64 3.04 -10.83
C LYS A 28 6.75 4.48 -10.34
N HIS A 29 6.37 4.74 -9.11
CA HIS A 29 6.42 6.06 -8.51
C HIS A 29 7.66 6.27 -7.65
N GLN A 30 8.68 5.45 -7.85
CA GLN A 30 9.96 5.52 -7.13
C GLN A 30 9.79 5.23 -5.64
N GLY A 31 8.77 4.44 -5.31
CA GLY A 31 8.56 4.02 -3.94
C GLY A 31 9.56 2.96 -3.53
N ASN A 32 10.05 3.07 -2.30
CA ASN A 32 10.93 2.08 -1.71
C ASN A 32 10.18 1.35 -0.61
N ILE A 33 10.05 0.04 -0.74
CA ILE A 33 9.35 -0.76 0.26
C ILE A 33 10.31 -1.06 1.40
N ILE A 34 9.96 -0.58 2.60
CA ILE A 34 10.77 -0.78 3.81
C ILE A 34 10.38 -2.10 4.45
N ASP A 35 9.08 -2.39 4.52
CA ASP A 35 8.57 -3.57 5.17
C ASP A 35 7.23 -3.93 4.56
N ALA A 36 6.95 -5.21 4.46
CA ALA A 36 5.69 -5.69 3.94
C ALA A 36 5.26 -6.91 4.73
N GLN A 37 4.00 -6.92 5.14
CA GLN A 37 3.41 -8.04 5.86
C GLN A 37 2.16 -8.47 5.12
N GLN A 38 2.02 -9.77 4.93
CA GLN A 38 0.85 -10.30 4.25
C GLN A 38 0.25 -11.42 5.08
N PHE A 39 -1.05 -11.55 4.98
CA PHE A 39 -1.79 -12.55 5.72
C PHE A 39 -2.98 -13.01 4.88
N GLY A 40 -3.10 -14.32 4.74
CA GLY A 40 -4.22 -14.92 4.04
C GLY A 40 -5.10 -15.70 5.01
N ASP A 41 -6.41 -15.52 4.88
CA ASP A 41 -7.37 -16.27 5.68
C ASP A 41 -7.98 -17.36 4.80
N ALA A 42 -7.67 -18.61 5.10
CA ALA A 42 -8.11 -19.74 4.28
C ALA A 42 -9.63 -19.93 4.32
N GLU A 43 -10.27 -19.60 5.44
CA GLU A 43 -11.71 -19.79 5.57
C GLU A 43 -12.49 -18.79 4.75
N THR A 44 -12.14 -17.51 4.85
CA THR A 44 -12.86 -16.47 4.14
C THR A 44 -12.29 -16.20 2.76
N ARG A 45 -11.11 -16.74 2.47
CA ARG A 45 -10.34 -16.50 1.24
C ARG A 45 -10.03 -15.02 1.05
N GLN A 46 -9.81 -14.32 2.16
CA GLN A 46 -9.42 -12.93 2.12
C GLN A 46 -7.92 -12.80 2.23
N PHE A 47 -7.37 -11.82 1.54
CA PHE A 47 -5.96 -11.49 1.56
C PHE A 47 -5.79 -10.11 2.16
N PHE A 48 -4.84 -9.98 3.08
CA PHE A 48 -4.53 -8.73 3.75
C PHE A 48 -3.07 -8.39 3.51
N LEU A 49 -2.80 -7.13 3.20
CA LEU A 49 -1.43 -6.67 2.96
C LEU A 49 -1.23 -5.34 3.65
N ARG A 50 -0.08 -5.22 4.33
CA ARG A 50 0.35 -3.98 4.94
C ARG A 50 1.77 -3.69 4.43
N VAL A 51 1.96 -2.53 3.83
CA VAL A 51 3.24 -2.15 3.25
C VAL A 51 3.67 -0.81 3.81
N HIS A 52 4.86 -0.78 4.40
CA HIS A 52 5.51 0.47 4.79
C HIS A 52 6.45 0.85 3.65
N PHE A 53 6.23 1.99 3.05
CA PHE A 53 7.05 2.43 1.93
C PHE A 53 7.36 3.91 2.04
N THR A 54 8.40 4.33 1.31
CA THR A 54 8.81 5.73 1.26
C THR A 54 8.71 6.25 -0.16
N LEU A 55 8.47 7.55 -0.28
CA LEU A 55 8.51 8.24 -1.55
C LEU A 55 9.52 9.37 -1.47
N PRO A 56 10.14 9.75 -2.61
CA PRO A 56 11.16 10.81 -2.59
C PRO A 56 10.59 12.18 -2.27
N ASN A 57 9.29 12.41 -2.52
CA ASN A 57 8.65 13.64 -2.10
C ASN A 57 7.18 13.38 -1.81
N GLN A 58 6.59 14.29 -1.03
CA GLN A 58 5.22 14.10 -0.56
C GLN A 58 4.18 14.20 -1.68
N LEU A 59 4.49 14.94 -2.74
CA LEU A 59 3.54 15.11 -3.84
C LEU A 59 3.31 13.81 -4.60
N GLY A 60 4.25 12.89 -4.56
CA GLY A 60 4.10 11.61 -5.23
C GLY A 60 2.95 10.76 -4.71
N ILE A 61 2.51 11.00 -3.46
CA ILE A 61 1.44 10.20 -2.88
C ILE A 61 0.10 10.39 -3.63
N GLU A 62 -0.14 11.57 -4.17
CA GLU A 62 -1.37 11.81 -4.90
C GLU A 62 -1.43 10.96 -6.18
N GLN A 63 -0.30 10.80 -6.84
CA GLN A 63 -0.23 9.97 -8.03
C GLN A 63 -0.37 8.48 -7.68
N VAL A 64 0.22 8.07 -6.58
CA VAL A 64 0.06 6.70 -6.09
C VAL A 64 -1.40 6.41 -5.81
N LYS A 65 -2.09 7.31 -5.12
CA LYS A 65 -3.51 7.14 -4.82
C LYS A 65 -4.36 7.08 -6.09
N THR A 66 -4.03 7.91 -7.06
CA THR A 66 -4.74 7.90 -8.33
C THR A 66 -4.61 6.55 -9.03
N ASP A 67 -3.40 5.99 -9.05
CA ASP A 67 -3.19 4.68 -9.65
C ASP A 67 -3.92 3.58 -8.89
N PHE A 68 -4.00 3.69 -7.56
CA PHE A 68 -4.76 2.73 -6.78
C PHE A 68 -6.25 2.80 -7.06
N LEU A 69 -6.78 3.98 -7.35
CA LEU A 69 -8.18 4.11 -7.75
C LEU A 69 -8.47 3.31 -9.02
N ILE A 70 -7.46 3.14 -9.86
CA ILE A 70 -7.61 2.34 -11.07
C ILE A 70 -7.40 0.86 -10.79
N LEU A 71 -6.39 0.53 -9.99
CA LEU A 71 -6.03 -0.86 -9.70
C LEU A 71 -7.03 -1.55 -8.80
N ALA A 72 -7.49 -0.86 -7.76
CA ALA A 72 -8.29 -1.48 -6.72
C ALA A 72 -9.56 -2.16 -7.24
N PRO A 73 -10.33 -1.57 -8.17
CA PRO A 73 -11.53 -2.23 -8.67
C PRO A 73 -11.24 -3.55 -9.38
N GLN A 74 -10.06 -3.69 -9.98
CA GLN A 74 -9.70 -4.92 -10.69
C GLN A 74 -9.56 -6.11 -9.74
N PHE A 75 -9.22 -5.84 -8.48
CA PHE A 75 -9.00 -6.87 -7.46
C PHE A 75 -10.04 -6.81 -6.35
N HIS A 76 -10.99 -5.89 -6.44
CA HIS A 76 -11.97 -5.64 -5.38
C HIS A 76 -11.28 -5.31 -4.06
N MET A 77 -10.28 -4.45 -4.13
CA MET A 77 -9.50 -4.06 -2.96
C MET A 77 -10.22 -3.01 -2.13
N ASN A 78 -10.15 -3.19 -0.82
CA ASN A 78 -10.49 -2.16 0.15
C ASN A 78 -9.16 -1.68 0.73
N TRP A 79 -8.78 -0.43 0.45
CA TRP A 79 -7.43 0.03 0.74
C TRP A 79 -7.41 1.41 1.37
N ARG A 80 -6.32 1.67 2.11
CA ARG A 80 -6.04 2.97 2.72
C ARG A 80 -4.55 3.22 2.69
N ILE A 81 -4.18 4.49 2.55
CA ILE A 81 -2.79 4.92 2.67
C ILE A 81 -2.73 6.00 3.74
N HIS A 82 -1.86 5.82 4.71
CA HIS A 82 -1.68 6.73 5.84
C HIS A 82 -0.27 7.31 5.81
N ASP A 83 -0.15 8.55 6.26
CA ASP A 83 1.15 9.14 6.52
C ASP A 83 1.69 8.53 7.81
N ALA A 84 2.83 7.85 7.72
CA ALA A 84 3.38 7.11 8.86
C ALA A 84 3.75 8.05 10.02
N GLN A 85 4.18 9.27 9.71
CA GLN A 85 4.53 10.23 10.75
C GLN A 85 3.31 10.62 11.58
N LYS A 86 2.17 10.80 10.92
CA LYS A 86 0.94 11.11 11.65
C LYS A 86 0.51 9.95 12.54
N LEU A 87 0.69 8.72 12.06
CA LEU A 87 0.36 7.56 12.87
C LEU A 87 1.25 7.46 14.09
N SER A 88 2.53 7.79 13.94
CA SER A 88 3.46 7.78 15.07
C SER A 88 3.04 8.77 16.14
N LEU A 89 2.57 9.93 15.75
CA LEU A 89 2.09 10.93 16.70
C LEU A 89 0.85 10.46 17.44
N ILE A 90 0.00 9.72 16.79
CA ILE A 90 -1.22 9.20 17.40
C ILE A 90 -0.91 8.21 18.50
N HIS A 91 0.17 7.48 18.37
CA HIS A 91 0.52 6.43 19.32
C HIS A 91 1.24 6.93 20.56
N ILE A 92 1.55 8.19 20.61
CA ILE A 92 2.14 8.78 21.78
C ILE A 92 1.06 9.10 22.83
#